data_b93bc72e217e0c5ae9b0878ab3fb642c
#
_entry.id   b93bc72e217e0c5ae9b0878ab3fb642c
#
_cell.length_a   1.000
_cell.length_b   1.000
_cell.length_c   1.000
_cell.angle_alpha   90.00
_cell.angle_beta   90.00
_cell.angle_gamma   90.00
#
_symmetry.space_group_name_H-M   'P 1'
#
loop_
_entity.id
_entity.type
_entity.pdbx_description
1 polymer ?
#
loop_
_entity_poly.entity_id
_entity_poly.type
_entity_poly.pdbx_seq_one_letter_code
_entity_poly.pdbx_strand_id
1 'polypeptide(L)'
;MPCVGYGFNFWCCRFPGSYRFDGMFSQFGIILPDYDANIIVTCSEVFEQKTRDCLWRHFPDGFIEPKDEPEQTTLPMTLTPLPVLTAGRRNPVLEKKLSYSTIHLLYNPVLDVAGFPVSVLPTAVVYMSTDRAGNIDKINLDFSENECRFTWSEGKVRNTIVSGLDGKYRKSKMHLAGLDFTAVSSARWEDSETFTIWIRANESIAERRFSFRFNGNKVTVIPTSCPDLSNIAESLAQGTGDMIENEKIADICSSFLRKSYGLLEPKLFGRLEMR
;
A
#
# COMPACT_ATOMS: atom_id res chain seq x y z
N MET A 1 24.51 9.71 23.26
CA MET A 1 23.34 8.92 23.70
C MET A 1 22.12 9.48 22.99
N PRO A 2 21.26 8.67 22.41
CA PRO A 2 20.00 9.20 21.89
C PRO A 2 19.23 9.84 23.03
N CYS A 3 18.70 11.04 22.81
CA CYS A 3 17.82 11.68 23.78
C CYS A 3 16.56 10.81 23.88
N VAL A 4 16.40 10.11 24.98
CA VAL A 4 15.24 9.25 25.21
C VAL A 4 14.30 10.04 26.11
N GLY A 5 13.36 10.73 25.51
CA GLY A 5 12.33 11.46 26.23
C GLY A 5 11.06 11.54 25.41
N TYR A 6 9.93 11.33 26.07
CA TYR A 6 8.61 11.50 25.50
C TYR A 6 7.73 12.28 26.45
N GLY A 7 7.02 13.28 25.94
CA GLY A 7 6.07 14.05 26.70
C GLY A 7 5.25 14.95 25.78
N PHE A 8 4.01 15.25 26.18
CA PHE A 8 3.09 16.10 25.40
C PHE A 8 2.90 15.65 23.93
N ASN A 9 2.94 14.34 23.66
CA ASN A 9 2.89 13.72 22.34
C ASN A 9 4.12 13.98 21.45
N PHE A 10 5.23 14.42 22.02
CA PHE A 10 6.49 14.61 21.31
C PHE A 10 7.59 13.71 21.87
N TRP A 11 8.44 13.27 20.96
CA TRP A 11 9.68 12.58 21.26
C TRP A 11 10.85 13.55 21.21
N CYS A 12 11.78 13.47 22.16
CA CYS A 12 13.06 14.15 22.01
C CYS A 12 13.85 13.54 20.84
N CYS A 13 14.52 14.37 20.08
CA CYS A 13 15.39 13.93 19.00
C CYS A 13 16.86 13.82 19.46
N ARG A 14 17.71 13.39 18.53
CA ARG A 14 19.15 13.20 18.73
C ARG A 14 19.87 14.50 19.11
N PHE A 15 19.45 15.61 18.54
CA PHE A 15 20.06 16.93 18.79
C PHE A 15 19.41 17.60 19.99
N PRO A 16 20.20 18.24 20.87
CA PRO A 16 19.67 18.97 22.01
C PRO A 16 18.59 19.98 21.58
N GLY A 17 17.53 20.11 22.37
CA GLY A 17 16.43 21.04 22.08
C GLY A 17 15.52 20.64 20.91
N SER A 18 15.88 19.64 20.15
CA SER A 18 15.05 19.16 19.03
C SER A 18 14.03 18.11 19.47
N TYR A 19 12.89 18.11 18.82
CA TYR A 19 11.79 17.20 19.12
C TYR A 19 11.01 16.86 17.87
N ARG A 20 10.20 15.79 17.95
CA ARG A 20 9.41 15.33 16.82
C ARG A 20 8.09 14.72 17.26
N PHE A 21 7.12 14.73 16.41
CA PHE A 21 5.96 13.85 16.45
C PHE A 21 6.13 12.72 15.43
N ASP A 22 5.73 11.53 15.83
CA ASP A 22 5.80 10.32 15.02
C ASP A 22 4.39 9.80 14.74
N GLY A 23 4.11 9.52 13.50
CA GLY A 23 2.93 8.76 13.07
C GLY A 23 3.36 7.45 12.43
N MET A 24 2.51 6.45 12.47
CA MET A 24 2.77 5.16 11.85
C MET A 24 3.22 5.30 10.39
N PHE A 25 4.08 4.39 9.94
CA PHE A 25 4.61 4.33 8.59
C PHE A 25 5.52 5.51 8.21
N SER A 26 6.29 5.98 9.18
CA SER A 26 7.27 7.05 8.99
C SER A 26 6.65 8.41 8.61
N GLN A 27 5.56 8.77 9.26
CA GLN A 27 5.00 10.10 9.19
C GLN A 27 5.65 10.97 10.27
N PHE A 28 6.58 11.82 9.92
CA PHE A 28 7.33 12.62 10.91
C PHE A 28 7.16 14.11 10.70
N GLY A 29 7.08 14.83 11.81
CA GLY A 29 7.39 16.26 11.86
C GLY A 29 8.49 16.47 12.87
N ILE A 30 9.66 16.88 12.42
CA ILE A 30 10.87 17.08 13.22
C ILE A 30 11.13 18.57 13.30
N ILE A 31 11.25 19.08 14.52
CA ILE A 31 11.49 20.48 14.81
C ILE A 31 12.92 20.63 15.34
N LEU A 32 13.69 21.50 14.72
CA LEU A 32 15.09 21.77 14.99
C LEU A 32 15.24 23.28 15.30
N PRO A 33 14.96 23.73 16.52
CA PRO A 33 14.95 25.16 16.87
C PRO A 33 16.30 25.84 16.60
N ASP A 34 17.42 25.18 16.95
CA ASP A 34 18.77 25.74 16.78
C ASP A 34 19.16 25.96 15.30
N TYR A 35 18.40 25.36 14.38
CA TYR A 35 18.62 25.49 12.93
C TYR A 35 17.50 26.30 12.26
N ASP A 36 16.53 26.82 13.02
CA ASP A 36 15.32 27.45 12.49
C ASP A 36 14.66 26.60 11.38
N ALA A 37 14.59 25.29 11.60
CA ALA A 37 14.19 24.32 10.58
C ALA A 37 13.12 23.35 11.07
N ASN A 38 12.21 23.02 10.14
CA ASN A 38 11.22 21.97 10.30
C ASN A 38 11.33 20.98 9.14
N ILE A 39 11.39 19.68 9.47
CA ILE A 39 11.40 18.61 8.47
C ILE A 39 10.10 17.86 8.56
N ILE A 40 9.35 17.85 7.47
CA ILE A 40 8.13 17.06 7.35
C ILE A 40 8.39 15.89 6.41
N VAL A 41 8.09 14.69 6.88
CA VAL A 41 8.20 13.45 6.12
C VAL A 41 6.84 12.80 6.02
N THR A 42 6.41 12.51 4.81
CA THR A 42 5.25 11.66 4.53
C THR A 42 5.73 10.44 3.77
N CYS A 43 5.52 9.25 4.33
CA CYS A 43 6.09 8.02 3.83
C CYS A 43 5.14 6.83 4.06
N SER A 44 5.46 5.68 3.52
CA SER A 44 4.78 4.41 3.80
C SER A 44 5.78 3.31 4.21
N GLU A 45 6.90 3.70 4.83
CA GLU A 45 7.90 2.76 5.35
C GLU A 45 7.48 2.23 6.72
N VAL A 46 7.39 0.91 6.84
CA VAL A 46 7.00 0.22 8.08
C VAL A 46 8.11 0.30 9.14
N PHE A 47 9.36 0.21 8.70
CA PHE A 47 10.53 0.28 9.58
C PHE A 47 10.98 1.74 9.75
N GLU A 48 10.30 2.46 10.61
CA GLU A 48 10.47 3.90 10.84
C GLU A 48 11.91 4.30 11.17
N GLN A 49 12.65 3.41 11.85
CA GLN A 49 14.05 3.66 12.18
C GLN A 49 14.92 3.83 10.93
N LYS A 50 14.63 3.11 9.83
CA LYS A 50 15.38 3.27 8.57
C LYS A 50 15.21 4.67 7.99
N THR A 51 14.01 5.22 8.05
CA THR A 51 13.74 6.59 7.60
C THR A 51 14.48 7.61 8.47
N ARG A 52 14.44 7.43 9.79
CA ARG A 52 15.19 8.30 10.73
C ARG A 52 16.69 8.20 10.51
N ASP A 53 17.22 7.01 10.32
CA ASP A 53 18.66 6.81 10.06
C ASP A 53 19.10 7.46 8.75
N CYS A 54 18.22 7.44 7.73
CA CYS A 54 18.47 8.14 6.48
C CYS A 54 18.54 9.66 6.71
N LEU A 55 17.58 10.23 7.43
CA LEU A 55 17.57 11.65 7.78
C LEU A 55 18.82 12.03 8.56
N TRP A 56 19.13 11.31 9.65
CA TRP A 56 20.27 11.62 10.51
C TRP A 56 21.64 11.43 9.88
N ARG A 57 21.71 10.71 8.78
CA ARG A 57 22.95 10.55 8.01
C ARG A 57 23.30 11.81 7.22
N HIS A 58 22.27 12.58 6.86
CA HIS A 58 22.41 13.79 6.06
C HIS A 58 22.23 15.07 6.88
N PHE A 59 21.89 14.95 8.17
CA PHE A 59 21.68 16.07 9.10
C PHE A 59 22.70 16.01 10.24
N PRO A 60 23.29 17.13 10.68
CA PRO A 60 23.11 18.52 10.24
C PRO A 60 24.00 18.95 9.07
N ASP A 61 24.87 18.09 8.57
CA ASP A 61 25.89 18.44 7.60
C ASP A 61 25.34 19.06 6.29
N GLY A 62 24.03 18.86 6.04
CA GLY A 62 23.31 19.49 4.93
C GLY A 62 22.89 20.95 5.18
N PHE A 63 22.98 21.44 6.43
CA PHE A 63 22.84 22.84 6.75
C PHE A 63 24.21 23.52 6.70
N ILE A 64 24.62 23.83 5.49
CA ILE A 64 25.79 24.69 5.27
C ILE A 64 25.33 26.09 5.67
N GLU A 65 26.06 26.78 6.56
CA GLU A 65 25.85 28.20 6.77
C GLU A 65 25.85 28.89 5.40
N PRO A 66 24.83 29.70 5.07
CA PRO A 66 24.80 30.40 3.81
C PRO A 66 26.04 31.26 3.74
N LYS A 67 27.01 30.81 2.98
CA LYS A 67 28.12 31.66 2.52
C LYS A 67 27.53 32.51 1.42
N ASP A 68 27.25 33.76 1.76
CA ASP A 68 26.70 34.76 0.90
C ASP A 68 25.21 34.58 0.53
N GLU A 69 24.52 35.69 0.23
CA GLU A 69 23.08 35.75 0.00
C GLU A 69 22.56 34.56 -0.81
N PRO A 70 21.47 33.92 -0.39
CA PRO A 70 20.95 32.78 -1.13
C PRO A 70 20.61 33.29 -2.52
N GLU A 71 21.41 32.92 -3.53
CA GLU A 71 20.86 32.77 -4.86
C GLU A 71 19.53 32.03 -4.61
N GLN A 72 18.42 32.64 -4.99
CA GLN A 72 17.13 31.97 -4.96
C GLN A 72 17.26 30.76 -5.89
N THR A 73 17.88 29.72 -5.38
CA THR A 73 17.82 28.42 -6.00
C THR A 73 16.39 27.97 -5.74
N THR A 74 15.48 28.43 -6.59
CA THR A 74 14.31 27.65 -6.88
C THR A 74 14.87 26.31 -7.34
N LEU A 75 15.13 25.41 -6.37
CA LEU A 75 15.25 24.00 -6.67
C LEU A 75 14.04 23.73 -7.55
N PRO A 76 14.22 23.40 -8.83
CA PRO A 76 13.10 22.94 -9.59
C PRO A 76 12.57 21.81 -8.76
N MET A 77 11.38 21.97 -8.21
CA MET A 77 10.65 20.89 -7.60
C MET A 77 10.30 19.95 -8.76
N THR A 78 11.32 19.29 -9.23
CA THR A 78 11.18 18.16 -10.11
C THR A 78 10.54 17.11 -9.22
N LEU A 79 9.22 17.21 -9.11
CA LEU A 79 8.42 16.06 -8.73
C LEU A 79 8.95 14.98 -9.64
N THR A 80 9.80 14.09 -9.10
CA THR A 80 10.20 12.89 -9.82
C THR A 80 8.88 12.28 -10.23
N PRO A 81 8.53 12.29 -11.53
CA PRO A 81 7.25 11.73 -11.92
C PRO A 81 7.24 10.34 -11.34
N LEU A 82 6.13 9.96 -10.71
CA LEU A 82 5.91 8.59 -10.25
C LEU A 82 6.46 7.70 -11.36
N PRO A 83 7.31 6.68 -11.05
CA PRO A 83 7.98 5.92 -12.06
C PRO A 83 6.96 5.56 -13.12
N VAL A 84 7.14 6.09 -14.31
CA VAL A 84 6.26 5.84 -15.45
C VAL A 84 6.36 4.35 -15.65
N LEU A 85 5.30 3.63 -15.24
CA LEU A 85 5.24 2.22 -15.50
C LEU A 85 5.30 2.12 -17.02
N THR A 86 6.40 1.64 -17.55
CA THR A 86 6.55 1.46 -18.99
C THR A 86 5.34 0.70 -19.50
N ALA A 87 4.70 1.22 -20.54
CA ALA A 87 3.58 0.56 -21.20
C ALA A 87 3.95 -0.91 -21.43
N GLY A 88 3.20 -1.83 -20.82
CA GLY A 88 3.48 -3.26 -20.90
C GLY A 88 3.18 -3.78 -22.29
N ARG A 89 3.63 -4.99 -22.57
CA ARG A 89 3.17 -5.71 -23.76
C ARG A 89 1.65 -5.86 -23.70
N ARG A 90 1.01 -5.89 -24.84
CA ARG A 90 -0.44 -6.14 -24.95
C ARG A 90 -0.66 -7.61 -25.33
N ASN A 91 -1.78 -8.16 -24.88
CA ASN A 91 -2.23 -9.51 -25.28
C ASN A 91 -3.66 -9.44 -25.89
N PRO A 92 -3.79 -8.99 -27.16
CA PRO A 92 -5.11 -8.71 -27.75
C PRO A 92 -6.06 -9.91 -27.74
N VAL A 93 -5.52 -11.12 -27.91
CA VAL A 93 -6.32 -12.36 -27.93
C VAL A 93 -6.97 -12.60 -26.55
N LEU A 94 -6.15 -12.54 -25.49
CA LEU A 94 -6.65 -12.77 -24.14
C LEU A 94 -7.49 -11.59 -23.65
N GLU A 95 -7.10 -10.36 -23.96
CA GLU A 95 -7.87 -9.14 -23.65
C GLU A 95 -9.29 -9.19 -24.24
N LYS A 96 -9.40 -9.60 -25.52
CA LYS A 96 -10.71 -9.80 -26.15
C LYS A 96 -11.53 -10.86 -25.42
N LYS A 97 -10.93 -12.02 -25.10
CA LYS A 97 -11.60 -13.09 -24.36
C LYS A 97 -12.08 -12.59 -23.00
N LEU A 98 -11.22 -11.86 -22.26
CA LEU A 98 -11.52 -11.33 -20.93
C LEU A 98 -12.67 -10.30 -20.96
N SER A 99 -12.68 -9.42 -21.97
CA SER A 99 -13.74 -8.43 -22.13
C SER A 99 -15.14 -9.01 -22.34
N TYR A 100 -15.23 -10.28 -22.77
CA TYR A 100 -16.49 -11.02 -22.92
C TYR A 100 -16.69 -12.11 -21.86
N SER A 101 -15.91 -12.06 -20.77
CA SER A 101 -15.96 -13.08 -19.73
C SER A 101 -16.13 -12.44 -18.35
N THR A 102 -16.65 -13.23 -17.43
CA THR A 102 -16.64 -12.95 -16.00
C THR A 102 -15.71 -13.95 -15.31
N ILE A 103 -14.88 -13.48 -14.40
CA ILE A 103 -14.10 -14.34 -13.52
C ILE A 103 -14.97 -14.60 -12.29
N HIS A 104 -15.39 -15.84 -12.12
CA HIS A 104 -16.07 -16.29 -10.92
C HIS A 104 -15.05 -16.86 -9.95
N LEU A 105 -14.92 -16.25 -8.79
CA LEU A 105 -14.00 -16.67 -7.74
C LEU A 105 -14.65 -17.73 -6.85
N LEU A 106 -13.85 -18.66 -6.39
CA LEU A 106 -14.28 -19.64 -5.40
C LEU A 106 -14.42 -18.95 -4.03
N TYR A 107 -15.46 -19.34 -3.31
CA TYR A 107 -15.71 -18.89 -1.96
C TYR A 107 -14.52 -19.18 -1.03
N ASN A 108 -14.11 -18.19 -0.23
CA ASN A 108 -13.07 -18.32 0.75
C ASN A 108 -13.64 -18.09 2.17
N PRO A 109 -13.89 -19.16 2.95
CA PRO A 109 -14.52 -19.03 4.26
C PRO A 109 -13.71 -18.22 5.26
N VAL A 110 -12.39 -18.15 5.10
CA VAL A 110 -11.53 -17.34 5.99
C VAL A 110 -11.85 -15.87 5.81
N LEU A 111 -12.01 -15.39 4.58
CA LEU A 111 -12.36 -14.00 4.29
C LEU A 111 -13.75 -13.65 4.81
N ASP A 112 -14.69 -14.57 4.69
CA ASP A 112 -16.06 -14.37 5.16
C ASP A 112 -16.14 -14.24 6.67
N VAL A 113 -15.47 -15.15 7.40
CA VAL A 113 -15.43 -15.14 8.87
C VAL A 113 -14.59 -14.01 9.43
N ALA A 114 -13.42 -13.79 8.86
CA ALA A 114 -12.53 -12.72 9.29
C ALA A 114 -13.07 -11.32 8.96
N GLY A 115 -14.01 -11.23 8.02
CA GLY A 115 -14.51 -9.95 7.49
C GLY A 115 -13.37 -9.08 6.97
N PHE A 116 -12.32 -9.74 6.48
CA PHE A 116 -11.14 -9.07 5.95
C PHE A 116 -11.37 -8.82 4.46
N PRO A 117 -11.46 -7.55 4.05
CA PRO A 117 -11.63 -7.24 2.65
C PRO A 117 -10.31 -7.49 1.91
N VAL A 118 -10.37 -8.20 0.83
CA VAL A 118 -9.30 -8.27 -0.18
C VAL A 118 -9.29 -6.97 -0.99
N SER A 119 -9.61 -5.88 -0.35
CA SER A 119 -9.74 -4.56 -0.94
C SER A 119 -8.44 -3.76 -0.81
N VAL A 120 -8.43 -2.60 -1.42
CA VAL A 120 -7.28 -1.66 -1.40
C VAL A 120 -7.08 -0.95 -0.06
N LEU A 121 -7.88 -1.27 0.96
CA LEU A 121 -7.79 -0.61 2.25
C LEU A 121 -6.71 -1.23 3.14
N PRO A 122 -5.99 -0.41 3.92
CA PRO A 122 -5.16 -0.90 5.00
C PRO A 122 -6.00 -1.66 6.01
N THR A 123 -5.47 -2.76 6.54
CA THR A 123 -6.11 -3.58 7.56
C THR A 123 -6.65 -2.76 8.73
N ALA A 124 -5.88 -1.76 9.18
CA ALA A 124 -6.29 -0.89 10.29
C ALA A 124 -7.60 -0.13 10.00
N VAL A 125 -7.75 0.43 8.79
CA VAL A 125 -8.96 1.16 8.40
C VAL A 125 -10.17 0.24 8.38
N VAL A 126 -9.99 -0.98 7.92
CA VAL A 126 -11.06 -1.98 7.89
C VAL A 126 -11.51 -2.38 9.30
N TYR A 127 -10.58 -2.58 10.21
CA TYR A 127 -10.94 -2.89 11.61
C TYR A 127 -11.62 -1.74 12.33
N MET A 128 -11.35 -0.51 11.92
CA MET A 128 -12.02 0.68 12.45
C MET A 128 -13.40 0.91 11.83
N SER A 129 -13.68 0.29 10.70
CA SER A 129 -14.97 0.38 10.01
C SER A 129 -15.96 -0.64 10.59
N THR A 130 -17.21 -0.23 10.75
CA THR A 130 -18.31 -1.12 11.11
C THR A 130 -18.90 -1.82 9.89
N ASP A 131 -18.68 -1.29 8.70
CA ASP A 131 -19.17 -1.85 7.44
C ASP A 131 -18.04 -2.68 6.80
N ARG A 132 -18.05 -3.97 7.10
CA ARG A 132 -17.05 -4.91 6.58
C ARG A 132 -17.46 -5.35 5.17
N ALA A 133 -16.51 -5.23 4.26
CA ALA A 133 -16.64 -5.84 2.95
C ALA A 133 -16.71 -7.38 3.10
N GLY A 134 -17.46 -8.02 2.23
CA GLY A 134 -17.52 -9.49 2.16
C GLY A 134 -16.47 -10.09 1.24
N ASN A 135 -16.68 -11.33 0.89
CA ASN A 135 -15.87 -12.01 -0.12
C ASN A 135 -15.97 -11.33 -1.50
N ILE A 136 -14.88 -11.39 -2.25
CA ILE A 136 -14.90 -11.05 -3.68
C ILE A 136 -15.38 -12.30 -4.42
N ASP A 137 -16.49 -12.20 -5.15
CA ASP A 137 -17.08 -13.32 -5.89
C ASP A 137 -16.93 -13.20 -7.41
N LYS A 138 -17.01 -11.98 -7.93
CA LYS A 138 -17.02 -11.70 -9.37
C LYS A 138 -16.08 -10.58 -9.74
N ILE A 139 -15.33 -10.82 -10.82
CA ILE A 139 -14.44 -9.84 -11.39
C ILE A 139 -14.68 -9.76 -12.90
N ASN A 140 -14.70 -8.53 -13.42
CA ASN A 140 -14.72 -8.26 -14.86
C ASN A 140 -13.52 -7.38 -15.23
N LEU A 141 -12.90 -7.72 -16.35
CA LEU A 141 -11.82 -6.98 -16.96
C LEU A 141 -12.24 -6.62 -18.40
N ASP A 142 -12.56 -5.36 -18.63
CA ASP A 142 -12.97 -4.87 -19.95
C ASP A 142 -11.86 -3.98 -20.52
N PHE A 143 -11.27 -4.42 -21.64
CA PHE A 143 -10.13 -3.77 -22.27
C PHE A 143 -10.55 -2.84 -23.42
N SER A 144 -9.90 -1.71 -23.48
CA SER A 144 -9.94 -0.76 -24.61
C SER A 144 -8.52 -0.48 -25.11
N GLU A 145 -8.35 0.51 -25.96
CA GLU A 145 -7.06 0.84 -26.57
C GLU A 145 -5.98 1.13 -25.50
N ASN A 146 -6.26 2.01 -24.55
CA ASN A 146 -5.28 2.47 -23.57
C ASN A 146 -5.73 2.27 -22.12
N GLU A 147 -6.83 1.52 -21.90
CA GLU A 147 -7.42 1.37 -20.58
C GLU A 147 -7.98 -0.02 -20.34
N CYS A 148 -7.92 -0.46 -19.09
CA CYS A 148 -8.64 -1.61 -18.58
C CYS A 148 -9.62 -1.14 -17.51
N ARG A 149 -10.89 -1.46 -17.69
CA ARG A 149 -11.92 -1.27 -16.67
C ARG A 149 -11.98 -2.51 -15.80
N PHE A 150 -11.59 -2.36 -14.56
CA PHE A 150 -11.62 -3.41 -13.55
C PHE A 150 -12.85 -3.23 -12.67
N THR A 151 -13.77 -4.17 -12.74
CA THR A 151 -15.00 -4.20 -11.92
C THR A 151 -14.98 -5.42 -11.03
N TRP A 152 -15.28 -5.24 -9.74
CA TRP A 152 -15.41 -6.34 -8.78
C TRP A 152 -16.59 -6.12 -7.86
N SER A 153 -17.10 -7.22 -7.31
CA SER A 153 -18.09 -7.21 -6.24
C SER A 153 -17.44 -7.71 -4.96
N GLU A 154 -17.62 -6.98 -3.88
CA GLU A 154 -17.11 -7.29 -2.56
C GLU A 154 -18.28 -7.17 -1.57
N GLY A 155 -18.84 -8.29 -1.17
CA GLY A 155 -20.11 -8.32 -0.47
C GLY A 155 -21.25 -7.73 -1.31
N LYS A 156 -21.93 -6.71 -0.80
CA LYS A 156 -23.01 -6.00 -1.50
C LYS A 156 -22.54 -4.83 -2.34
N VAL A 157 -21.26 -4.46 -2.24
CA VAL A 157 -20.70 -3.31 -2.94
C VAL A 157 -20.06 -3.74 -4.24
N ARG A 158 -20.39 -3.02 -5.31
CA ARG A 158 -19.76 -3.19 -6.62
C ARG A 158 -18.95 -1.96 -6.96
N ASN A 159 -17.67 -2.15 -7.20
CA ASN A 159 -16.74 -1.11 -7.58
C ASN A 159 -16.28 -1.27 -9.02
N THR A 160 -15.98 -0.15 -9.65
CA THR A 160 -15.37 -0.09 -10.98
C THR A 160 -14.31 0.98 -11.01
N ILE A 161 -13.09 0.61 -11.37
CA ILE A 161 -12.00 1.55 -11.60
C ILE A 161 -11.47 1.40 -13.02
N VAL A 162 -10.86 2.47 -13.52
CA VAL A 162 -10.18 2.50 -14.80
C VAL A 162 -8.68 2.51 -14.55
N SER A 163 -7.96 1.60 -15.21
CA SER A 163 -6.51 1.46 -15.10
C SER A 163 -5.87 1.76 -16.45
N GLY A 164 -4.86 2.65 -16.48
CA GLY A 164 -4.14 2.96 -17.70
C GLY A 164 -3.23 1.80 -18.14
N LEU A 165 -3.22 1.50 -19.43
CA LEU A 165 -2.36 0.49 -20.07
C LEU A 165 -1.15 1.12 -20.78
N ASP A 166 -1.12 2.43 -20.87
CA ASP A 166 -0.11 3.26 -21.53
C ASP A 166 0.99 3.76 -20.58
N GLY A 167 1.10 3.18 -19.39
CA GLY A 167 2.03 3.61 -18.34
C GLY A 167 1.57 4.84 -17.57
N LYS A 168 0.37 5.34 -17.80
CA LYS A 168 -0.20 6.48 -17.09
C LYS A 168 -1.31 6.03 -16.15
N TYR A 169 -1.40 6.69 -15.02
CA TYR A 169 -2.48 6.45 -14.08
C TYR A 169 -3.81 7.02 -14.57
N ARG A 170 -4.91 6.34 -14.21
CA ARG A 170 -6.27 6.83 -14.34
C ARG A 170 -6.89 7.03 -12.98
N LYS A 171 -7.75 8.04 -12.89
CA LYS A 171 -8.45 8.40 -11.65
C LYS A 171 -9.88 7.89 -11.68
N SER A 172 -10.30 7.26 -10.59
CA SER A 172 -11.66 6.72 -10.43
C SER A 172 -12.16 6.97 -9.01
N LYS A 173 -13.46 6.86 -8.82
CA LYS A 173 -14.09 6.80 -7.51
C LYS A 173 -14.30 5.34 -7.11
N MET A 174 -14.11 5.01 -5.84
CA MET A 174 -14.46 3.71 -5.28
C MET A 174 -15.05 3.88 -3.88
N HIS A 175 -15.94 2.97 -3.50
CA HIS A 175 -16.59 2.96 -2.21
C HIS A 175 -16.26 1.64 -1.50
N LEU A 176 -15.61 1.71 -0.36
CA LEU A 176 -15.15 0.55 0.40
C LEU A 176 -15.35 0.80 1.90
N ALA A 177 -15.90 -0.19 2.58
CA ALA A 177 -16.10 -0.15 4.04
C ALA A 177 -16.82 1.12 4.53
N GLY A 178 -17.86 1.56 3.81
CA GLY A 178 -18.63 2.76 4.15
C GLY A 178 -17.93 4.10 3.84
N LEU A 179 -16.77 4.08 3.18
CA LEU A 179 -15.96 5.26 2.87
C LEU A 179 -15.75 5.43 1.36
N ASP A 180 -15.71 6.69 0.92
CA ASP A 180 -15.39 7.05 -0.46
C ASP A 180 -13.91 7.34 -0.62
N PHE A 181 -13.32 6.76 -1.67
CA PHE A 181 -11.91 6.95 -2.01
C PHE A 181 -11.75 7.43 -3.44
N THR A 182 -10.66 8.14 -3.66
CA THR A 182 -10.17 8.46 -4.99
C THR A 182 -9.05 7.49 -5.34
N ALA A 183 -9.35 6.50 -6.18
CA ALA A 183 -8.35 5.56 -6.68
C ALA A 183 -7.59 6.12 -7.86
N VAL A 184 -6.27 5.96 -7.88
CA VAL A 184 -5.42 6.11 -9.07
C VAL A 184 -4.87 4.75 -9.43
N SER A 185 -5.01 4.35 -10.69
CA SER A 185 -4.72 2.98 -11.12
C SER A 185 -4.03 2.93 -12.47
N SER A 186 -3.12 1.98 -12.60
CA SER A 186 -2.48 1.58 -13.84
C SER A 186 -2.41 0.06 -13.92
N ALA A 187 -2.23 -0.48 -15.12
CA ALA A 187 -2.15 -1.92 -15.30
C ALA A 187 -1.24 -2.27 -16.48
N ARG A 188 -0.73 -3.50 -16.46
CA ARG A 188 0.08 -4.03 -17.58
C ARG A 188 0.08 -5.55 -17.59
N TRP A 189 0.41 -6.11 -18.72
CA TRP A 189 0.82 -7.52 -18.83
C TRP A 189 2.29 -7.64 -18.42
N GLU A 190 2.57 -8.49 -17.45
CA GLU A 190 3.94 -8.84 -17.06
C GLU A 190 4.54 -9.85 -18.05
N ASP A 191 3.72 -10.80 -18.47
CA ASP A 191 4.02 -11.83 -19.46
C ASP A 191 2.76 -12.20 -20.27
N SER A 192 2.78 -13.29 -21.02
CA SER A 192 1.63 -13.74 -21.84
C SER A 192 0.43 -14.24 -21.04
N GLU A 193 0.60 -14.53 -19.75
CA GLU A 193 -0.41 -15.16 -18.90
C GLU A 193 -0.71 -14.37 -17.64
N THR A 194 0.11 -13.35 -17.29
CA THR A 194 0.01 -12.59 -16.06
C THR A 194 -0.31 -11.13 -16.33
N PHE A 195 -1.47 -10.70 -15.88
CA PHE A 195 -1.93 -9.31 -15.92
C PHE A 195 -1.94 -8.73 -14.51
N THR A 196 -1.34 -7.56 -14.33
CA THR A 196 -1.24 -6.91 -13.01
C THR A 196 -1.86 -5.53 -13.04
N ILE A 197 -2.65 -5.22 -12.00
CA ILE A 197 -3.29 -3.94 -11.75
C ILE A 197 -2.73 -3.38 -10.45
N TRP A 198 -2.30 -2.11 -10.47
CA TRP A 198 -1.89 -1.33 -9.29
C TRP A 198 -2.99 -0.32 -8.97
N ILE A 199 -3.41 -0.29 -7.72
CA ILE A 199 -4.46 0.60 -7.23
C ILE A 199 -3.94 1.31 -5.99
N ARG A 200 -3.92 2.63 -6.04
CA ARG A 200 -3.56 3.48 -4.91
C ARG A 200 -4.74 4.36 -4.55
N ALA A 201 -5.14 4.36 -3.29
CA ALA A 201 -6.11 5.31 -2.77
C ALA A 201 -5.37 6.58 -2.33
N ASN A 202 -5.79 7.75 -2.82
CA ASN A 202 -5.14 9.02 -2.47
C ASN A 202 -5.26 9.37 -0.99
N GLU A 203 -6.35 8.93 -0.37
CA GLU A 203 -6.66 9.15 1.04
C GLU A 203 -6.00 8.12 1.97
N SER A 204 -5.17 7.23 1.43
CA SER A 204 -4.52 6.15 2.15
C SER A 204 -3.05 6.05 1.77
N ILE A 205 -2.24 5.52 2.68
CA ILE A 205 -0.85 5.15 2.42
C ILE A 205 -0.73 3.84 1.63
N ALA A 206 -1.83 3.11 1.46
CA ALA A 206 -1.79 1.77 0.89
C ALA A 206 -1.90 1.78 -0.64
N GLU A 207 -1.07 0.96 -1.25
CA GLU A 207 -1.22 0.51 -2.62
C GLU A 207 -1.60 -0.97 -2.61
N ARG A 208 -2.55 -1.36 -3.43
CA ARG A 208 -2.87 -2.76 -3.71
C ARG A 208 -2.43 -3.13 -5.10
N ARG A 209 -1.94 -4.35 -5.21
CA ARG A 209 -1.58 -4.97 -6.49
C ARG A 209 -2.36 -6.26 -6.63
N PHE A 210 -3.06 -6.41 -7.75
CA PHE A 210 -3.75 -7.63 -8.12
C PHE A 210 -3.08 -8.23 -9.34
N SER A 211 -2.44 -9.39 -9.17
CA SER A 211 -1.85 -10.13 -10.29
C SER A 211 -2.77 -11.30 -10.67
N PHE A 212 -3.29 -11.25 -11.86
CA PHE A 212 -4.17 -12.25 -12.46
C PHE A 212 -3.34 -13.19 -13.32
N ARG A 213 -3.22 -14.44 -12.90
CA ARG A 213 -2.56 -15.47 -13.70
C ARG A 213 -3.60 -16.35 -14.36
N PHE A 214 -3.55 -16.43 -15.69
CA PHE A 214 -4.47 -17.18 -16.52
C PHE A 214 -3.84 -18.49 -17.00
N ASN A 215 -4.57 -19.60 -16.87
CA ASN A 215 -4.20 -20.90 -17.44
C ASN A 215 -5.47 -21.53 -18.03
N GLY A 216 -5.68 -21.36 -19.34
CA GLY A 216 -6.91 -21.71 -20.01
C GLY A 216 -8.11 -20.94 -19.49
N ASN A 217 -9.01 -21.62 -18.80
CA ASN A 217 -10.16 -21.00 -18.13
C ASN A 217 -9.95 -20.84 -16.60
N LYS A 218 -8.83 -21.32 -16.07
CA LYS A 218 -8.50 -21.16 -14.65
C LYS A 218 -7.83 -19.80 -14.44
N VAL A 219 -8.20 -19.14 -13.36
CA VAL A 219 -7.62 -17.86 -12.95
C VAL A 219 -7.15 -17.96 -11.51
N THR A 220 -5.93 -17.52 -11.26
CA THR A 220 -5.43 -17.31 -9.90
C THR A 220 -5.22 -15.82 -9.72
N VAL A 221 -5.85 -15.22 -8.72
CA VAL A 221 -5.66 -13.83 -8.33
C VAL A 221 -4.76 -13.78 -7.10
N ILE A 222 -3.67 -13.04 -7.20
CA ILE A 222 -2.69 -12.88 -6.13
C ILE A 222 -2.72 -11.41 -5.70
N PRO A 223 -3.42 -11.10 -4.59
CA PRO A 223 -3.37 -9.77 -4.02
C PRO A 223 -2.04 -9.58 -3.27
N THR A 224 -1.47 -8.40 -3.36
CA THR A 224 -0.35 -7.95 -2.54
C THR A 224 -0.54 -6.48 -2.19
N SER A 225 0.11 -6.00 -1.15
CA SER A 225 0.03 -4.61 -0.70
C SER A 225 1.40 -3.95 -0.61
N CYS A 226 1.38 -2.62 -0.63
CA CYS A 226 2.49 -1.79 -0.21
C CYS A 226 1.94 -0.73 0.77
N PRO A 227 2.39 -0.68 2.03
CA PRO A 227 3.43 -1.55 2.63
C PRO A 227 3.05 -3.03 2.61
N ASP A 228 4.04 -3.89 2.45
CA ASP A 228 3.85 -5.34 2.45
C ASP A 228 3.37 -5.82 3.83
N LEU A 229 2.31 -6.64 3.86
CA LEU A 229 1.77 -7.16 5.12
C LEU A 229 2.77 -8.03 5.88
N SER A 230 3.71 -8.67 5.21
CA SER A 230 4.78 -9.40 5.87
C SER A 230 5.68 -8.47 6.71
N ASN A 231 5.99 -7.30 6.17
CA ASN A 231 6.78 -6.29 6.87
C ASN A 231 6.00 -5.69 8.06
N ILE A 232 4.69 -5.50 7.90
CA ILE A 232 3.82 -5.05 9.00
C ILE A 232 3.77 -6.12 10.10
N ALA A 233 3.59 -7.38 9.75
CA ALA A 233 3.59 -8.49 10.71
C ALA A 233 4.95 -8.62 11.42
N GLU A 234 6.05 -8.42 10.71
CA GLU A 234 7.39 -8.44 11.29
C GLU A 234 7.60 -7.29 12.28
N SER A 235 7.21 -6.07 11.91
CA SER A 235 7.29 -4.90 12.80
C SER A 235 6.45 -5.08 14.06
N LEU A 236 5.23 -5.61 13.93
CA LEU A 236 4.37 -5.92 15.07
C LEU A 236 4.96 -7.03 15.93
N ALA A 237 5.57 -8.05 15.32
CA ALA A 237 6.20 -9.14 16.04
C ALA A 237 7.40 -8.65 16.87
N GLN A 238 8.22 -7.75 16.33
CA GLN A 238 9.32 -7.11 17.06
C GLN A 238 8.78 -6.30 18.24
N GLY A 239 7.80 -5.41 18.01
CA GLY A 239 7.22 -4.60 19.08
C GLY A 239 6.52 -5.43 20.16
N THR A 240 5.90 -6.56 19.80
CA THR A 240 5.28 -7.48 20.76
C THR A 240 6.35 -8.21 21.59
N GLY A 241 7.46 -8.59 20.96
CA GLY A 241 8.60 -9.20 21.67
C GLY A 241 9.17 -8.27 22.74
N ASP A 242 9.29 -6.98 22.44
CA ASP A 242 9.80 -5.97 23.37
C ASP A 242 8.84 -5.68 24.54
N MET A 243 7.55 -5.95 24.38
CA MET A 243 6.51 -5.68 25.39
C MET A 243 6.22 -6.86 26.32
N ILE A 244 6.60 -8.08 25.95
CA ILE A 244 6.31 -9.30 26.70
C ILE A 244 7.56 -9.75 27.46
N GLU A 245 7.52 -9.67 28.79
CA GLU A 245 8.63 -10.09 29.66
C GLU A 245 8.96 -11.58 29.55
N ASN A 246 7.98 -12.42 29.20
CA ASN A 246 8.18 -13.86 29.04
C ASN A 246 8.61 -14.19 27.61
N GLU A 247 9.89 -14.46 27.42
CA GLU A 247 10.51 -14.78 26.11
C GLU A 247 9.76 -15.88 25.33
N LYS A 248 9.31 -16.94 25.99
CA LYS A 248 8.59 -18.04 25.30
C LYS A 248 7.23 -17.61 24.76
N ILE A 249 6.52 -16.75 25.50
CA ILE A 249 5.23 -16.20 25.05
C ILE A 249 5.49 -15.19 23.93
N ALA A 250 6.49 -14.36 24.06
CA ALA A 250 6.91 -13.40 23.02
C ALA A 250 7.23 -14.11 21.70
N ASP A 251 8.00 -15.21 21.75
CA ASP A 251 8.34 -16.01 20.57
C ASP A 251 7.12 -16.67 19.92
N ILE A 252 6.20 -17.20 20.71
CA ILE A 252 4.95 -17.80 20.19
C ILE A 252 4.10 -16.74 19.51
N CYS A 253 3.89 -15.58 20.14
CA CYS A 253 3.12 -14.48 19.58
C CYS A 253 3.76 -13.93 18.31
N SER A 254 5.06 -13.70 18.32
CA SER A 254 5.82 -13.23 17.18
C SER A 254 5.77 -14.22 16.01
N SER A 255 5.92 -15.52 16.30
CA SER A 255 5.82 -16.57 15.27
C SER A 255 4.41 -16.65 14.67
N PHE A 256 3.37 -16.47 15.50
CA PHE A 256 1.99 -16.43 15.04
C PHE A 256 1.76 -15.24 14.12
N LEU A 257 2.18 -14.03 14.53
CA LEU A 257 2.05 -12.82 13.70
C LEU A 257 2.74 -12.97 12.35
N ARG A 258 3.99 -13.48 12.34
CA ARG A 258 4.74 -13.71 11.09
C ARG A 258 4.08 -14.73 10.15
N LYS A 259 3.32 -15.69 10.69
CA LYS A 259 2.63 -16.72 9.88
C LYS A 259 1.23 -16.30 9.45
N SER A 260 0.59 -15.39 10.18
CA SER A 260 -0.81 -15.04 9.95
C SER A 260 -1.02 -14.09 8.77
N TYR A 261 0.00 -13.34 8.34
CA TYR A 261 -0.17 -12.39 7.24
C TYR A 261 -0.62 -13.05 5.93
N GLY A 262 -0.17 -14.29 5.67
CA GLY A 262 -0.59 -15.05 4.49
C GLY A 262 -2.09 -15.39 4.46
N LEU A 263 -2.76 -15.35 5.62
CA LEU A 263 -4.21 -15.47 5.71
C LEU A 263 -4.92 -14.17 5.32
N LEU A 264 -4.24 -13.04 5.49
CA LEU A 264 -4.78 -11.72 5.21
C LEU A 264 -4.71 -11.35 3.72
N GLU A 265 -3.81 -11.97 2.96
CA GLU A 265 -3.69 -11.82 1.51
C GLU A 265 -3.72 -13.20 0.82
N PRO A 266 -4.82 -13.95 0.95
CA PRO A 266 -4.90 -15.28 0.37
C PRO A 266 -4.94 -15.21 -1.15
N LYS A 267 -4.35 -16.21 -1.79
CA LYS A 267 -4.55 -16.43 -3.22
C LYS A 267 -6.00 -16.83 -3.47
N LEU A 268 -6.62 -16.17 -4.44
CA LEU A 268 -7.99 -16.46 -4.84
C LEU A 268 -7.95 -17.29 -6.12
N PHE A 269 -8.81 -18.27 -6.19
CA PHE A 269 -8.92 -19.14 -7.35
C PHE A 269 -10.28 -18.96 -8.02
N GLY A 270 -10.31 -18.98 -9.33
CA GLY A 270 -11.54 -18.76 -10.07
C GLY A 270 -11.51 -19.39 -11.46
N ARG A 271 -12.61 -19.16 -12.18
CA ARG A 271 -12.78 -19.60 -13.57
C ARG A 271 -13.38 -18.49 -14.42
N LEU A 272 -12.96 -18.48 -15.68
CA LEU A 272 -13.57 -17.64 -16.72
C LEU A 272 -14.84 -18.30 -17.23
N GLU A 273 -15.91 -17.54 -17.24
CA GLU A 273 -17.19 -17.88 -17.88
C GLU A 273 -17.54 -16.79 -18.90
N MET A 274 -17.97 -17.19 -20.08
CA MET A 274 -18.43 -16.24 -21.10
C MET A 274 -19.69 -15.54 -20.61
N ARG A 275 -19.80 -14.25 -20.86
CA ARG A 275 -20.99 -13.44 -20.57
C ARG A 275 -22.11 -13.74 -21.56
#